data_89f7b2ea8fa48c0dd97d64d5f1b56266
#
_entry.id   89f7b2ea8fa48c0dd97d64d5f1b56266
#
_cell.length_a   1.000
_cell.length_b   1.000
_cell.length_c   1.000
_cell.angle_alpha   90.00
_cell.angle_beta   90.00
_cell.angle_gamma   90.00
#
_symmetry.space_group_name_H-M   'P 1'
#
loop_
_entity.id
_entity.type
_entity.pdbx_description
1 polymer ?
#
loop_
_entity_poly.entity_id
_entity_poly.type
_entity_poly.pdbx_seq_one_letter_code
_entity_poly.pdbx_strand_id
1 'polypeptide(L)'
;MALKSVFDFSQIRAEFEQAGINTRFIPVIWKHVIQNPNCQWDEIPSLPSGAYVLLRSKFVPLTSTLHTADESSDGVTTKLLIKLQKGEFTEAVIMRYDSRLGKYNGEPRHGGLRSTLCISSQVGCKMGCKFCATGSMGFKTNLSSGEIVEQLVHASRLSSIRNVVFMGMGEPLNNYSALVEAIHVMTASPFYLSPRKITVSTVGIIHAINKLHMDLPNINLAVSLHAPVQDIRCQIMPAARAFPLDRLMDALHAYQKKSQQRIFIEYIMLDGVNDDEQLAHQLGKLLEAFQVVVNLIPFNPIGSLSDFRTSNDQKVTRFQKTLRDIYGIRTTIRKQMGQDISGACGQLVVNLPKRQSLGTCSDVLTDIEDLHI
;
A
#
# COMPACT_ATOMS: atom_id res chain seq x y z
N MET A 1 -14.31 3.04 28.44
CA MET A 1 -14.19 2.94 26.97
C MET A 1 -12.73 3.04 26.60
N ALA A 2 -12.27 2.32 25.57
CA ALA A 2 -10.91 2.51 25.07
C ALA A 2 -10.75 3.93 24.51
N LEU A 3 -9.63 4.58 24.79
CA LEU A 3 -9.31 5.90 24.25
C LEU A 3 -9.05 5.77 22.74
N LYS A 4 -9.39 6.82 21.99
CA LYS A 4 -9.26 6.87 20.52
C LYS A 4 -7.97 7.56 20.11
N SER A 5 -7.48 7.25 18.92
CA SER A 5 -6.39 8.01 18.30
C SER A 5 -6.82 9.43 17.98
N VAL A 6 -5.94 10.40 18.19
CA VAL A 6 -6.20 11.78 17.72
C VAL A 6 -6.23 11.87 16.19
N PHE A 7 -5.73 10.85 15.48
CA PHE A 7 -5.76 10.76 14.03
C PHE A 7 -7.05 10.11 13.50
N ASP A 8 -7.96 9.62 14.34
CA ASP A 8 -9.33 9.27 13.95
C ASP A 8 -10.13 10.57 13.75
N PHE A 9 -9.97 11.15 12.54
CA PHE A 9 -10.37 12.53 12.26
C PHE A 9 -11.85 12.78 12.44
N SER A 10 -12.72 11.90 11.95
CA SER A 10 -14.17 12.03 12.12
C SER A 10 -14.56 12.08 13.59
N GLN A 11 -13.87 11.32 14.44
CA GLN A 11 -14.14 11.24 15.86
C GLN A 11 -13.68 12.51 16.61
N ILE A 12 -12.43 12.94 16.41
CA ILE A 12 -11.93 14.16 17.09
C ILE A 12 -12.69 15.40 16.62
N ARG A 13 -13.03 15.45 15.33
CA ARG A 13 -13.82 16.54 14.77
C ARG A 13 -15.19 16.63 15.40
N ALA A 14 -15.93 15.51 15.45
CA ALA A 14 -17.27 15.47 16.05
C ALA A 14 -17.27 15.88 17.53
N GLU A 15 -16.27 15.40 18.30
CA GLU A 15 -16.12 15.74 19.71
C GLU A 15 -15.78 17.22 19.92
N PHE A 16 -14.95 17.81 19.06
CA PHE A 16 -14.62 19.24 19.10
C PHE A 16 -15.84 20.11 18.76
N GLU A 17 -16.56 19.75 17.69
CA GLU A 17 -17.80 20.45 17.29
C GLU A 17 -18.86 20.39 18.40
N GLN A 18 -19.07 19.22 19.03
CA GLN A 18 -19.99 19.03 20.13
C GLN A 18 -19.62 19.86 21.37
N ALA A 19 -18.33 20.01 21.64
CA ALA A 19 -17.80 20.79 22.76
C ALA A 19 -17.67 22.30 22.46
N GLY A 20 -18.06 22.75 21.25
CA GLY A 20 -17.89 24.14 20.81
C GLY A 20 -16.44 24.56 20.62
N ILE A 21 -15.52 23.60 20.44
CA ILE A 21 -14.09 23.85 20.23
C ILE A 21 -13.82 23.97 18.71
N ASN A 22 -13.10 25.02 18.32
CA ASN A 22 -12.78 25.23 16.93
C ASN A 22 -11.85 24.13 16.38
N THR A 23 -12.25 23.48 15.29
CA THR A 23 -11.54 22.36 14.67
C THR A 23 -10.17 22.75 14.07
N ARG A 24 -9.86 24.06 13.94
CA ARG A 24 -8.53 24.55 13.52
C ARG A 24 -7.40 24.11 14.44
N PHE A 25 -7.70 23.72 15.68
CA PHE A 25 -6.70 23.21 16.61
C PHE A 25 -6.28 21.78 16.32
N ILE A 26 -7.07 20.99 15.56
CA ILE A 26 -6.74 19.60 15.24
C ILE A 26 -5.37 19.45 14.52
N PRO A 27 -5.10 20.22 13.45
CA PRO A 27 -3.76 20.18 12.83
C PRO A 27 -2.62 20.59 13.75
N VAL A 28 -2.87 21.48 14.73
CA VAL A 28 -1.86 21.87 15.74
C VAL A 28 -1.54 20.69 16.65
N ILE A 29 -2.56 19.97 17.10
CA ILE A 29 -2.41 18.74 17.90
C ILE A 29 -1.62 17.69 17.10
N TRP A 30 -2.02 17.42 15.86
CA TRP A 30 -1.33 16.44 15.00
C TRP A 30 0.14 16.80 14.79
N LYS A 31 0.44 18.06 14.50
CA LYS A 31 1.84 18.52 14.34
C LYS A 31 2.65 18.24 15.59
N HIS A 32 2.11 18.52 16.76
CA HIS A 32 2.80 18.30 18.02
C HIS A 32 3.01 16.80 18.29
N VAL A 33 1.99 15.97 18.10
CA VAL A 33 2.07 14.51 18.28
C VAL A 33 3.05 13.85 17.29
N ILE A 34 3.10 14.29 16.04
CA ILE A 34 4.07 13.78 15.06
C ILE A 34 5.50 14.07 15.51
N GLN A 35 5.76 15.26 16.06
CA GLN A 35 7.07 15.65 16.57
C GLN A 35 7.39 14.95 17.91
N ASN A 36 6.38 14.75 18.76
CA ASN A 36 6.49 14.23 20.12
C ASN A 36 5.42 13.14 20.37
N PRO A 37 5.59 11.91 19.86
CA PRO A 37 4.55 10.87 19.94
C PRO A 37 4.17 10.42 21.35
N ASN A 38 5.05 10.66 22.32
CA ASN A 38 4.84 10.34 23.73
C ASN A 38 4.45 11.57 24.57
N CYS A 39 4.02 12.68 23.91
CA CYS A 39 3.70 13.92 24.61
C CYS A 39 2.52 13.76 25.57
N GLN A 40 2.53 14.57 26.62
CA GLN A 40 1.34 14.83 27.43
C GLN A 40 0.54 15.98 26.81
N TRP A 41 -0.79 15.95 26.99
CA TRP A 41 -1.65 16.96 26.38
C TRP A 41 -1.30 18.40 26.80
N ASP A 42 -0.80 18.57 28.03
CA ASP A 42 -0.40 19.89 28.55
C ASP A 42 0.84 20.49 27.88
N GLU A 43 1.60 19.68 27.17
CA GLU A 43 2.78 20.13 26.42
C GLU A 43 2.41 20.80 25.09
N ILE A 44 1.15 20.66 24.64
CA ILE A 44 0.68 21.28 23.40
C ILE A 44 0.33 22.75 23.69
N PRO A 45 1.07 23.72 23.13
CA PRO A 45 0.83 25.12 23.46
C PRO A 45 -0.47 25.64 22.84
N SER A 46 -1.08 26.61 23.51
CA SER A 46 -2.15 27.47 22.96
C SER A 46 -3.47 26.76 22.58
N LEU A 47 -3.79 25.64 23.23
CA LEU A 47 -5.12 25.05 23.11
C LEU A 47 -6.09 25.69 24.11
N PRO A 48 -7.40 25.78 23.81
CA PRO A 48 -8.42 26.16 24.77
C PRO A 48 -8.49 25.16 25.93
N SER A 49 -8.81 25.61 27.14
CA SER A 49 -8.90 24.74 28.34
C SER A 49 -9.83 23.55 28.15
N GLY A 50 -10.97 23.72 27.47
CA GLY A 50 -11.88 22.65 27.14
C GLY A 50 -11.27 21.57 26.23
N ALA A 51 -10.31 21.92 25.37
CA ALA A 51 -9.65 20.95 24.51
C ALA A 51 -8.78 19.98 25.33
N TYR A 52 -8.04 20.48 26.33
CA TYR A 52 -7.23 19.61 27.20
C TYR A 52 -8.10 18.61 27.98
N VAL A 53 -9.24 19.05 28.51
CA VAL A 53 -10.18 18.19 29.24
C VAL A 53 -10.73 17.09 28.32
N LEU A 54 -11.15 17.46 27.11
CA LEU A 54 -11.68 16.54 26.12
C LEU A 54 -10.63 15.53 25.65
N LEU A 55 -9.41 16.01 25.35
CA LEU A 55 -8.31 15.15 24.91
C LEU A 55 -7.94 14.12 25.98
N ARG A 56 -7.79 14.52 27.23
CA ARG A 56 -7.48 13.60 28.34
C ARG A 56 -8.57 12.54 28.55
N SER A 57 -9.83 12.90 28.34
CA SER A 57 -10.96 12.00 28.62
C SER A 57 -11.25 11.01 27.50
N LYS A 58 -10.95 11.35 26.23
CA LYS A 58 -11.43 10.59 25.05
C LYS A 58 -10.32 10.13 24.10
N PHE A 59 -9.14 10.74 24.13
CA PHE A 59 -8.09 10.52 23.15
C PHE A 59 -6.73 10.21 23.76
N VAL A 60 -5.92 9.53 22.97
CA VAL A 60 -4.47 9.35 23.19
C VAL A 60 -3.71 9.84 21.96
N PRO A 61 -2.45 10.27 22.12
CA PRO A 61 -1.60 10.65 20.99
C PRO A 61 -1.51 9.56 19.94
N LEU A 62 -1.18 8.34 20.35
CA LEU A 62 -1.15 7.14 19.49
C LEU A 62 -1.82 5.98 20.21
N THR A 63 -2.63 5.20 19.49
CA THR A 63 -3.22 3.95 19.97
C THR A 63 -2.32 2.75 19.69
N SER A 64 -1.26 2.93 18.90
CA SER A 64 -0.33 1.88 18.52
C SER A 64 1.10 2.20 19.00
N THR A 65 1.92 1.17 19.11
CA THR A 65 3.33 1.29 19.48
C THR A 65 4.19 0.53 18.49
N LEU A 66 5.32 1.12 18.09
CA LEU A 66 6.33 0.42 17.31
C LEU A 66 6.98 -0.65 18.20
N HIS A 67 6.77 -1.92 17.86
CA HIS A 67 7.30 -3.08 18.60
C HIS A 67 8.71 -3.43 18.15
N THR A 68 8.93 -3.64 16.84
CA THR A 68 10.26 -3.82 16.23
C THR A 68 10.36 -3.08 14.91
N ALA A 69 11.61 -2.79 14.52
CA ALA A 69 11.98 -2.28 13.20
C ALA A 69 13.17 -3.12 12.72
N ASP A 70 12.88 -4.05 11.82
CA ASP A 70 13.87 -4.99 11.27
C ASP A 70 14.40 -4.42 9.94
N GLU A 71 15.69 -4.22 9.84
CA GLU A 71 16.34 -3.69 8.63
C GLU A 71 16.91 -4.82 7.78
N SER A 72 16.72 -4.75 6.45
CA SER A 72 17.30 -5.70 5.50
C SER A 72 18.84 -5.58 5.45
N SER A 73 19.50 -6.66 5.08
CA SER A 73 20.97 -6.73 5.02
C SER A 73 21.60 -5.67 4.10
N ASP A 74 20.88 -5.22 3.09
CA ASP A 74 21.29 -4.15 2.17
C ASP A 74 20.94 -2.73 2.64
N GLY A 75 20.26 -2.60 3.79
CA GLY A 75 19.86 -1.31 4.39
C GLY A 75 18.76 -0.56 3.64
N VAL A 76 18.21 -1.13 2.54
CA VAL A 76 17.22 -0.42 1.72
C VAL A 76 15.79 -0.65 2.16
N THR A 77 15.54 -1.68 2.98
CA THR A 77 14.18 -1.99 3.47
C THR A 77 14.16 -2.06 4.99
N THR A 78 13.12 -1.51 5.60
CA THR A 78 12.87 -1.66 7.04
C THR A 78 11.44 -2.12 7.24
N LYS A 79 11.24 -3.28 7.86
CA LYS A 79 9.93 -3.78 8.25
C LYS A 79 9.60 -3.33 9.66
N LEU A 80 8.43 -2.74 9.83
CA LEU A 80 7.90 -2.27 11.10
C LEU A 80 6.85 -3.27 11.59
N LEU A 81 7.03 -3.81 12.78
CA LEU A 81 6.00 -4.54 13.50
C LEU A 81 5.36 -3.59 14.51
N ILE A 82 4.09 -3.32 14.35
CA ILE A 82 3.33 -2.33 15.10
C ILE A 82 2.27 -3.06 15.92
N LYS A 83 2.33 -2.87 17.25
CA LYS A 83 1.35 -3.40 18.20
C LYS A 83 0.19 -2.43 18.31
N LEU A 84 -1.02 -2.91 18.09
CA LEU A 84 -2.28 -2.16 18.20
C LEU A 84 -2.80 -2.17 19.64
N GLN A 85 -3.69 -1.23 19.97
CA GLN A 85 -4.25 -1.08 21.31
C GLN A 85 -4.94 -2.34 21.83
N LYS A 86 -5.57 -3.11 20.95
CA LYS A 86 -6.28 -4.35 21.31
C LYS A 86 -5.36 -5.57 21.43
N GLY A 87 -4.06 -5.39 21.24
CA GLY A 87 -3.07 -6.44 21.36
C GLY A 87 -2.71 -7.15 20.05
N GLU A 88 -3.47 -6.94 18.95
CA GLU A 88 -3.09 -7.43 17.63
C GLU A 88 -1.86 -6.68 17.11
N PHE A 89 -1.26 -7.24 16.08
CA PHE A 89 -0.14 -6.63 15.38
C PHE A 89 -0.48 -6.39 13.91
N THR A 90 0.09 -5.32 13.37
CA THR A 90 0.13 -5.05 11.94
C THR A 90 1.55 -4.78 11.49
N GLU A 91 1.82 -4.93 10.21
CA GLU A 91 3.15 -4.68 9.64
C GLU A 91 3.07 -3.56 8.60
N ALA A 92 4.12 -2.74 8.55
CA ALA A 92 4.37 -1.76 7.51
C ALA A 92 5.81 -1.88 7.02
N VAL A 93 6.12 -1.40 5.81
CA VAL A 93 7.46 -1.53 5.24
C VAL A 93 7.91 -0.20 4.65
N ILE A 94 9.10 0.24 5.07
CA ILE A 94 9.80 1.38 4.45
C ILE A 94 10.73 0.82 3.38
N MET A 95 10.58 1.29 2.15
CA MET A 95 11.45 0.98 1.02
C MET A 95 12.19 2.25 0.61
N ARG A 96 13.52 2.17 0.53
CA ARG A 96 14.39 3.30 0.15
C ARG A 96 14.90 3.10 -1.26
N TYR A 97 14.68 4.07 -2.10
CA TYR A 97 15.12 4.08 -3.48
C TYR A 97 16.13 5.21 -3.70
N ASP A 98 17.13 4.94 -4.53
CA ASP A 98 17.97 5.99 -5.10
C ASP A 98 17.65 6.13 -6.59
N SER A 99 16.80 7.10 -6.89
CA SER A 99 16.38 7.36 -8.28
C SER A 99 17.49 7.96 -9.17
N ARG A 100 18.68 8.26 -8.62
CA ARG A 100 19.86 8.68 -9.40
C ARG A 100 20.53 7.50 -10.09
N LEU A 101 20.31 6.26 -9.59
CA LEU A 101 20.96 5.04 -10.12
C LEU A 101 20.38 4.60 -11.49
N GLY A 102 19.29 5.21 -11.96
CA GLY A 102 18.67 4.88 -13.23
C GLY A 102 19.06 5.84 -14.35
N LYS A 103 18.93 5.38 -15.60
CA LYS A 103 19.04 6.22 -16.79
C LYS A 103 17.67 6.36 -17.46
N TYR A 104 17.38 7.54 -17.98
CA TYR A 104 16.22 7.78 -18.82
C TYR A 104 16.72 8.38 -20.16
N ASN A 105 16.42 7.72 -21.25
CA ASN A 105 16.93 8.07 -22.58
C ASN A 105 18.48 8.19 -22.63
N GLY A 106 19.19 7.32 -21.91
CA GLY A 106 20.65 7.31 -21.87
C GLY A 106 21.30 8.28 -20.87
N GLU A 107 20.55 9.26 -20.38
CA GLU A 107 21.04 10.24 -19.40
C GLU A 107 20.76 9.81 -17.96
N PRO A 108 21.65 10.17 -17.01
CA PRO A 108 21.37 9.97 -15.58
C PRO A 108 20.06 10.64 -15.18
N ARG A 109 19.25 9.97 -14.37
CA ARG A 109 18.02 10.58 -13.86
C ARG A 109 18.33 11.69 -12.89
N HIS A 110 17.68 12.84 -13.09
CA HIS A 110 17.60 13.88 -12.07
C HIS A 110 16.68 13.37 -10.96
N GLY A 111 17.26 12.91 -9.87
CA GLY A 111 16.52 12.35 -8.75
C GLY A 111 17.34 12.37 -7.47
N GLY A 112 16.84 11.74 -6.42
CA GLY A 112 17.49 11.66 -5.12
C GLY A 112 16.99 10.45 -4.35
N LEU A 113 17.45 10.33 -3.12
CA LEU A 113 16.93 9.36 -2.18
C LEU A 113 15.46 9.65 -1.90
N ARG A 114 14.62 8.63 -2.00
CA ARG A 114 13.22 8.70 -1.60
C ARG A 114 12.83 7.46 -0.82
N SER A 115 11.91 7.63 0.10
CA SER A 115 11.34 6.50 0.84
C SER A 115 9.86 6.38 0.52
N THR A 116 9.45 5.16 0.22
CA THR A 116 8.06 4.74 0.05
C THR A 116 7.66 3.91 1.26
N LEU A 117 6.50 4.22 1.83
CA LEU A 117 5.92 3.46 2.92
C LEU A 117 4.80 2.57 2.39
N CYS A 118 4.97 1.26 2.51
CA CYS A 118 3.91 0.28 2.30
C CYS A 118 3.15 0.09 3.61
N ILE A 119 1.85 0.44 3.62
CA ILE A 119 1.02 0.39 4.81
C ILE A 119 -0.11 -0.61 4.68
N SER A 120 -0.57 -1.07 5.85
CA SER A 120 -1.67 -2.01 6.01
C SER A 120 -2.98 -1.28 6.27
N SER A 121 -4.09 -1.87 5.82
CA SER A 121 -5.46 -1.38 6.05
C SER A 121 -6.28 -2.29 6.96
N GLN A 122 -5.82 -3.52 7.19
CA GLN A 122 -6.48 -4.54 8.00
C GLN A 122 -5.44 -5.39 8.73
N VAL A 123 -5.85 -6.10 9.76
CA VAL A 123 -5.11 -7.23 10.31
C VAL A 123 -5.63 -8.49 9.61
N GLY A 124 -4.76 -9.15 8.82
CA GLY A 124 -5.16 -10.23 7.94
C GLY A 124 -5.96 -9.76 6.72
N CYS A 125 -6.43 -10.71 5.90
CA CYS A 125 -7.15 -10.38 4.66
C CYS A 125 -8.12 -11.52 4.31
N LYS A 126 -9.36 -11.18 3.94
CA LYS A 126 -10.36 -12.19 3.53
C LYS A 126 -10.30 -12.57 2.05
N MET A 127 -9.42 -11.94 1.26
CA MET A 127 -9.35 -12.19 -0.18
C MET A 127 -8.79 -13.57 -0.52
N GLY A 128 -7.98 -14.16 0.35
CA GLY A 128 -7.49 -15.52 0.22
C GLY A 128 -6.55 -15.76 -0.95
N CYS A 129 -5.82 -14.71 -1.40
CA CYS A 129 -4.85 -14.81 -2.49
C CYS A 129 -3.78 -15.85 -2.12
N LYS A 130 -3.61 -16.89 -2.94
CA LYS A 130 -2.75 -18.04 -2.65
C LYS A 130 -1.25 -17.72 -2.72
N PHE A 131 -0.89 -16.59 -3.27
CA PHE A 131 0.48 -16.07 -3.36
C PHE A 131 0.83 -15.10 -2.23
N CYS A 132 -0.07 -14.88 -1.27
CA CYS A 132 0.07 -13.86 -0.23
C CYS A 132 -0.08 -14.47 1.17
N ALA A 133 0.94 -14.30 2.02
CA ALA A 133 0.93 -14.78 3.40
C ALA A 133 -0.20 -14.13 4.24
N THR A 134 -0.50 -12.85 4.01
CA THR A 134 -1.63 -12.18 4.66
C THR A 134 -2.98 -12.82 4.27
N GLY A 135 -3.11 -13.30 3.03
CA GLY A 135 -4.30 -14.02 2.57
C GLY A 135 -4.52 -15.34 3.30
N SER A 136 -3.43 -16.03 3.69
CA SER A 136 -3.48 -17.27 4.46
C SER A 136 -3.85 -17.08 5.94
N MET A 137 -3.64 -15.86 6.49
CA MET A 137 -4.03 -15.53 7.87
C MET A 137 -5.54 -15.48 8.08
N GLY A 138 -6.32 -15.27 7.02
CA GLY A 138 -7.71 -14.85 7.12
C GLY A 138 -7.86 -13.42 7.67
N PHE A 139 -9.08 -12.94 7.71
CA PHE A 139 -9.42 -11.61 8.21
C PHE A 139 -9.61 -11.64 9.73
N LYS A 140 -9.00 -10.69 10.44
CA LYS A 140 -9.20 -10.49 11.88
C LYS A 140 -9.98 -9.21 12.18
N THR A 141 -9.47 -8.04 11.76
CA THR A 141 -10.13 -6.76 12.02
C THR A 141 -9.72 -5.71 10.99
N ASN A 142 -10.57 -4.70 10.82
CA ASN A 142 -10.22 -3.47 10.12
C ASN A 142 -9.37 -2.58 11.04
N LEU A 143 -8.38 -1.90 10.48
CA LEU A 143 -7.71 -0.80 11.16
C LEU A 143 -8.61 0.44 11.16
N SER A 144 -8.57 1.23 12.24
CA SER A 144 -9.17 2.56 12.24
C SER A 144 -8.37 3.51 11.32
N SER A 145 -8.96 4.66 10.96
CA SER A 145 -8.24 5.68 10.21
C SER A 145 -7.01 6.18 10.97
N GLY A 146 -7.10 6.29 12.28
CA GLY A 146 -5.99 6.63 13.15
C GLY A 146 -4.88 5.59 13.11
N GLU A 147 -5.21 4.29 13.27
CA GLU A 147 -4.23 3.19 13.19
C GLU A 147 -3.55 3.10 11.83
N ILE A 148 -4.23 3.49 10.74
CA ILE A 148 -3.63 3.59 9.40
C ILE A 148 -2.63 4.77 9.35
N VAL A 149 -3.00 5.95 9.84
CA VAL A 149 -2.15 7.15 9.86
C VAL A 149 -0.95 6.96 10.79
N GLU A 150 -1.13 6.30 11.92
CA GLU A 150 -0.06 6.03 12.89
C GLU A 150 1.11 5.23 12.30
N GLN A 151 0.87 4.37 11.29
CA GLN A 151 1.95 3.69 10.57
C GLN A 151 2.88 4.72 9.89
N LEU A 152 2.31 5.79 9.31
CA LEU A 152 3.08 6.88 8.73
C LEU A 152 3.84 7.68 9.82
N VAL A 153 3.22 7.92 10.97
CA VAL A 153 3.87 8.60 12.09
C VAL A 153 5.07 7.80 12.58
N HIS A 154 4.92 6.49 12.81
CA HIS A 154 6.02 5.61 13.21
C HIS A 154 7.14 5.58 12.17
N ALA A 155 6.80 5.42 10.88
CA ALA A 155 7.76 5.37 9.79
C ALA A 155 8.52 6.70 9.61
N SER A 156 7.84 7.83 9.78
CA SER A 156 8.43 9.17 9.61
C SER A 156 9.53 9.49 10.62
N ARG A 157 9.58 8.77 11.73
CA ARG A 157 10.68 8.86 12.72
C ARG A 157 11.96 8.18 12.25
N LEU A 158 11.85 7.25 11.32
CA LEU A 158 12.96 6.44 10.81
C LEU A 158 13.41 6.89 9.42
N SER A 159 12.52 7.50 8.63
CA SER A 159 12.83 7.91 7.26
C SER A 159 11.89 9.03 6.80
N SER A 160 12.39 9.91 5.92
CA SER A 160 11.55 10.93 5.29
C SER A 160 10.66 10.28 4.22
N ILE A 161 9.40 10.02 4.58
CA ILE A 161 8.43 9.35 3.69
C ILE A 161 7.92 10.35 2.65
N ARG A 162 8.06 9.99 1.38
CA ARG A 162 7.57 10.79 0.25
C ARG A 162 6.41 10.16 -0.49
N ASN A 163 6.31 8.84 -0.49
CA ASN A 163 5.24 8.08 -1.14
C ASN A 163 4.60 7.12 -0.12
N VAL A 164 3.32 6.84 -0.29
CA VAL A 164 2.58 5.85 0.50
C VAL A 164 1.85 4.91 -0.46
N VAL A 165 2.00 3.60 -0.24
CA VAL A 165 1.30 2.59 -1.01
C VAL A 165 0.47 1.70 -0.09
N PHE A 166 -0.81 1.54 -0.37
CA PHE A 166 -1.70 0.62 0.34
C PHE A 166 -1.58 -0.76 -0.29
N MET A 167 -0.45 -1.42 -0.05
CA MET A 167 -0.09 -2.75 -0.56
C MET A 167 0.38 -3.69 0.55
N GLY A 168 0.18 -3.32 1.82
CA GLY A 168 0.48 -4.11 3.00
C GLY A 168 -0.61 -5.13 3.29
N MET A 169 -0.92 -5.32 4.57
CA MET A 169 -1.92 -6.29 5.00
C MET A 169 -3.34 -5.75 4.74
N GLY A 170 -4.19 -6.62 4.16
CA GLY A 170 -5.61 -6.33 3.94
C GLY A 170 -5.95 -5.88 2.51
N GLU A 171 -7.26 -5.82 2.24
CA GLU A 171 -7.83 -5.21 1.03
C GLU A 171 -8.33 -3.81 1.40
N PRO A 172 -7.68 -2.74 0.90
CA PRO A 172 -8.01 -1.37 1.33
C PRO A 172 -9.46 -0.98 1.04
N LEU A 173 -10.02 -1.41 -0.09
CA LEU A 173 -11.38 -1.06 -0.46
C LEU A 173 -12.45 -1.80 0.36
N ASN A 174 -12.08 -2.84 1.12
CA ASN A 174 -12.97 -3.44 2.12
C ASN A 174 -13.00 -2.65 3.44
N ASN A 175 -12.05 -1.75 3.65
CA ASN A 175 -12.02 -0.81 4.77
C ASN A 175 -12.16 0.64 4.29
N TYR A 176 -13.10 0.85 3.39
CA TYR A 176 -13.20 2.06 2.55
C TYR A 176 -13.28 3.35 3.34
N SER A 177 -14.15 3.43 4.35
CA SER A 177 -14.34 4.67 5.12
C SER A 177 -13.06 5.08 5.87
N ALA A 178 -12.39 4.13 6.51
CA ALA A 178 -11.13 4.39 7.20
C ALA A 178 -10.00 4.73 6.21
N LEU A 179 -9.96 4.08 5.04
CA LEU A 179 -9.03 4.41 3.97
C LEU A 179 -9.18 5.87 3.51
N VAL A 180 -10.41 6.27 3.17
CA VAL A 180 -10.70 7.64 2.69
C VAL A 180 -10.32 8.68 3.75
N GLU A 181 -10.72 8.46 4.99
CA GLU A 181 -10.39 9.34 6.10
C GLU A 181 -8.87 9.44 6.34
N ALA A 182 -8.17 8.31 6.35
CA ALA A 182 -6.71 8.29 6.52
C ALA A 182 -5.99 9.05 5.42
N ILE A 183 -6.41 8.89 4.15
CA ILE A 183 -5.82 9.62 3.01
C ILE A 183 -6.10 11.12 3.14
N HIS A 184 -7.29 11.53 3.55
CA HIS A 184 -7.59 12.95 3.81
C HIS A 184 -6.67 13.52 4.89
N VAL A 185 -6.42 12.79 5.99
CA VAL A 185 -5.46 13.22 7.02
C VAL A 185 -4.05 13.33 6.46
N MET A 186 -3.58 12.33 5.70
CA MET A 186 -2.24 12.32 5.11
C MET A 186 -2.01 13.44 4.09
N THR A 187 -3.05 13.88 3.40
CA THR A 187 -2.97 14.96 2.39
C THR A 187 -3.17 16.35 2.97
N ALA A 188 -3.73 16.45 4.18
CA ALA A 188 -3.93 17.70 4.91
C ALA A 188 -2.71 18.10 5.74
N SER A 189 -2.77 19.31 6.34
CA SER A 189 -1.80 19.76 7.35
C SER A 189 -1.82 18.82 8.57
N PRO A 190 -0.68 18.42 9.12
CA PRO A 190 0.69 18.87 8.82
C PRO A 190 1.49 17.94 7.88
N PHE A 191 0.91 16.83 7.38
CA PHE A 191 1.62 15.87 6.54
C PHE A 191 1.88 16.39 5.13
N TYR A 192 0.88 17.02 4.50
CA TYR A 192 0.95 17.58 3.14
C TYR A 192 1.46 16.60 2.07
N LEU A 193 1.17 15.31 2.21
CA LEU A 193 1.48 14.37 1.14
C LEU A 193 0.65 14.69 -0.10
N SER A 194 1.32 14.80 -1.24
CA SER A 194 0.60 14.97 -2.51
C SER A 194 -0.27 13.73 -2.78
N PRO A 195 -1.55 13.88 -3.17
CA PRO A 195 -2.39 12.76 -3.57
C PRO A 195 -1.75 11.87 -4.65
N ARG A 196 -1.01 12.46 -5.59
CA ARG A 196 -0.26 11.74 -6.64
C ARG A 196 0.89 10.87 -6.11
N LYS A 197 1.22 10.98 -4.84
CA LYS A 197 2.23 10.15 -4.14
C LYS A 197 1.59 9.07 -3.26
N ILE A 198 0.28 8.91 -3.36
CA ILE A 198 -0.48 7.88 -2.66
C ILE A 198 -1.05 6.91 -3.70
N THR A 199 -0.76 5.62 -3.53
CA THR A 199 -1.27 4.56 -4.40
C THR A 199 -2.15 3.62 -3.58
N VAL A 200 -3.38 3.40 -4.05
CA VAL A 200 -4.29 2.40 -3.48
C VAL A 200 -4.36 1.20 -4.40
N SER A 201 -3.92 0.04 -3.91
CA SER A 201 -3.98 -1.21 -4.64
C SER A 201 -5.17 -2.05 -4.19
N THR A 202 -5.89 -2.66 -5.14
CA THR A 202 -7.09 -3.46 -4.87
C THR A 202 -7.15 -4.70 -5.74
N VAL A 203 -7.75 -5.76 -5.22
CA VAL A 203 -8.12 -6.95 -6.01
C VAL A 203 -9.24 -6.67 -7.03
N GLY A 204 -9.85 -5.47 -6.96
CA GLY A 204 -10.92 -5.08 -7.89
C GLY A 204 -12.31 -5.04 -7.26
N ILE A 205 -12.46 -4.42 -6.10
CA ILE A 205 -13.77 -4.21 -5.44
C ILE A 205 -14.58 -3.17 -6.25
N ILE A 206 -15.35 -3.64 -7.23
CA ILE A 206 -15.98 -2.85 -8.29
C ILE A 206 -16.81 -1.68 -7.74
N HIS A 207 -17.66 -1.93 -6.75
CA HIS A 207 -18.53 -0.90 -6.18
C HIS A 207 -17.75 0.24 -5.49
N ALA A 208 -16.56 -0.06 -4.94
CA ALA A 208 -15.71 0.93 -4.33
C ALA A 208 -14.88 1.69 -5.38
N ILE A 209 -14.39 1.02 -6.43
CA ILE A 209 -13.69 1.68 -7.56
C ILE A 209 -14.57 2.75 -8.19
N ASN A 210 -15.88 2.47 -8.38
CA ASN A 210 -16.81 3.38 -9.02
C ASN A 210 -16.94 4.74 -8.32
N LYS A 211 -16.72 4.81 -7.02
CA LYS A 211 -16.79 6.05 -6.22
C LYS A 211 -15.43 6.63 -5.85
N LEU A 212 -14.36 5.84 -5.97
CA LEU A 212 -13.02 6.20 -5.50
C LEU A 212 -12.53 7.54 -6.09
N HIS A 213 -12.76 7.77 -7.39
CA HIS A 213 -12.37 9.01 -8.04
C HIS A 213 -13.06 10.26 -7.47
N MET A 214 -14.31 10.12 -7.03
CA MET A 214 -15.06 11.24 -6.43
C MET A 214 -14.59 11.53 -5.00
N ASP A 215 -14.34 10.48 -4.22
CA ASP A 215 -13.98 10.61 -2.81
C ASP A 215 -12.48 10.96 -2.64
N LEU A 216 -11.63 10.47 -3.53
CA LEU A 216 -10.17 10.64 -3.48
C LEU A 216 -9.63 11.03 -4.88
N PRO A 217 -9.83 12.26 -5.32
CA PRO A 217 -9.30 12.71 -6.61
C PRO A 217 -7.77 12.75 -6.61
N ASN A 218 -7.18 12.43 -7.75
CA ASN A 218 -5.72 12.48 -8.00
C ASN A 218 -4.85 11.47 -7.23
N ILE A 219 -5.41 10.49 -6.54
CA ILE A 219 -4.61 9.35 -6.06
C ILE A 219 -4.33 8.38 -7.21
N ASN A 220 -3.31 7.54 -7.06
CA ASN A 220 -3.03 6.47 -8.01
C ASN A 220 -3.88 5.23 -7.67
N LEU A 221 -4.54 4.67 -8.68
CA LEU A 221 -5.21 3.38 -8.57
C LEU A 221 -4.32 2.28 -9.13
N ALA A 222 -4.04 1.25 -8.34
CA ALA A 222 -3.41 0.02 -8.78
C ALA A 222 -4.41 -1.14 -8.66
N VAL A 223 -4.42 -2.04 -9.66
CA VAL A 223 -5.32 -3.19 -9.68
C VAL A 223 -4.52 -4.46 -9.73
N SER A 224 -4.69 -5.30 -8.72
CA SER A 224 -4.15 -6.66 -8.65
C SER A 224 -4.90 -7.55 -9.65
N LEU A 225 -4.48 -7.50 -10.91
CA LEU A 225 -5.11 -8.25 -12.00
C LEU A 225 -4.61 -9.70 -12.02
N HIS A 226 -3.30 -9.88 -12.09
CA HIS A 226 -2.54 -11.13 -11.97
C HIS A 226 -2.82 -12.21 -13.03
N ALA A 227 -3.87 -12.08 -13.82
CA ALA A 227 -4.14 -12.90 -15.00
C ALA A 227 -5.11 -12.22 -15.95
N PRO A 228 -4.96 -12.39 -17.30
CA PRO A 228 -5.89 -11.89 -18.30
C PRO A 228 -7.08 -12.85 -18.53
N VAL A 229 -7.11 -13.98 -17.83
CA VAL A 229 -8.14 -15.03 -17.94
C VAL A 229 -8.81 -15.22 -16.59
N GLN A 230 -10.14 -15.23 -16.57
CA GLN A 230 -10.92 -15.32 -15.33
C GLN A 230 -10.61 -16.59 -14.53
N ASP A 231 -10.48 -17.73 -15.18
CA ASP A 231 -10.23 -19.00 -14.49
C ASP A 231 -8.88 -19.02 -13.78
N ILE A 232 -7.81 -18.55 -14.46
CA ILE A 232 -6.49 -18.44 -13.85
C ILE A 232 -6.55 -17.43 -12.68
N ARG A 233 -7.23 -16.30 -12.90
CA ARG A 233 -7.42 -15.28 -11.87
C ARG A 233 -8.12 -15.84 -10.64
N CYS A 234 -9.18 -16.65 -10.80
CA CYS A 234 -9.89 -17.32 -9.72
C CYS A 234 -9.05 -18.41 -9.04
N GLN A 235 -8.17 -19.07 -9.79
CA GLN A 235 -7.28 -20.10 -9.25
C GLN A 235 -6.29 -19.52 -8.25
N ILE A 236 -5.67 -18.38 -8.58
CA ILE A 236 -4.64 -17.75 -7.75
C ILE A 236 -5.21 -16.75 -6.73
N MET A 237 -6.37 -16.15 -7.04
CA MET A 237 -7.04 -15.13 -6.22
C MET A 237 -8.52 -15.46 -6.08
N PRO A 238 -8.94 -16.25 -5.07
CA PRO A 238 -10.33 -16.74 -4.92
C PRO A 238 -11.39 -15.63 -4.90
N ALA A 239 -11.08 -14.46 -4.36
CA ALA A 239 -11.98 -13.29 -4.35
C ALA A 239 -12.40 -12.82 -5.76
N ALA A 240 -11.63 -13.17 -6.81
CA ALA A 240 -11.95 -12.84 -8.19
C ALA A 240 -13.27 -13.44 -8.69
N ARG A 241 -13.78 -14.51 -8.02
CA ARG A 241 -15.11 -15.08 -8.32
C ARG A 241 -16.24 -14.07 -8.09
N ALA A 242 -16.09 -13.21 -7.07
CA ALA A 242 -17.07 -12.17 -6.77
C ALA A 242 -16.93 -10.92 -7.67
N PHE A 243 -15.81 -10.82 -8.38
CA PHE A 243 -15.48 -9.68 -9.24
C PHE A 243 -15.03 -10.18 -10.62
N PRO A 244 -15.98 -10.59 -11.49
CA PRO A 244 -15.69 -11.11 -12.82
C PRO A 244 -14.85 -10.11 -13.64
N LEU A 245 -13.94 -10.66 -14.45
CA LEU A 245 -12.95 -9.85 -15.18
C LEU A 245 -13.60 -8.82 -16.12
N ASP A 246 -14.64 -9.22 -16.85
CA ASP A 246 -15.42 -8.36 -17.73
C ASP A 246 -15.98 -7.14 -16.97
N ARG A 247 -16.65 -7.39 -15.85
CA ARG A 247 -17.22 -6.33 -15.00
C ARG A 247 -16.15 -5.44 -14.38
N LEU A 248 -15.01 -6.02 -14.03
CA LEU A 248 -13.87 -5.25 -13.54
C LEU A 248 -13.34 -4.32 -14.63
N MET A 249 -13.16 -4.82 -15.87
CA MET A 249 -12.68 -4.00 -16.99
C MET A 249 -13.67 -2.86 -17.31
N ASP A 250 -14.98 -3.11 -17.28
CA ASP A 250 -16.01 -2.07 -17.43
C ASP A 250 -15.86 -0.97 -16.35
N ALA A 251 -15.66 -1.37 -15.09
CA ALA A 251 -15.49 -0.43 -13.98
C ALA A 251 -14.20 0.40 -14.14
N LEU A 252 -13.10 -0.23 -14.58
CA LEU A 252 -11.83 0.47 -14.83
C LEU A 252 -11.95 1.44 -16.00
N HIS A 253 -12.68 1.07 -17.04
CA HIS A 253 -12.94 1.97 -18.17
C HIS A 253 -13.76 3.21 -17.71
N ALA A 254 -14.81 2.97 -16.93
CA ALA A 254 -15.61 4.05 -16.35
C ALA A 254 -14.79 4.95 -15.41
N TYR A 255 -13.92 4.35 -14.56
CA TYR A 255 -13.01 5.08 -13.69
C TYR A 255 -12.05 5.94 -14.51
N GLN A 256 -11.38 5.36 -15.50
CA GLN A 256 -10.38 6.07 -16.31
C GLN A 256 -11.00 7.20 -17.13
N LYS A 257 -12.20 6.99 -17.67
CA LYS A 257 -12.95 8.04 -18.40
C LYS A 257 -13.24 9.25 -17.51
N LYS A 258 -13.51 9.05 -16.22
CA LYS A 258 -13.79 10.13 -15.25
C LYS A 258 -12.51 10.78 -14.71
N SER A 259 -11.55 9.96 -14.31
CA SER A 259 -10.33 10.44 -13.66
C SER A 259 -9.29 11.00 -14.62
N GLN A 260 -9.30 10.55 -15.88
CA GLN A 260 -8.28 10.83 -16.90
C GLN A 260 -6.85 10.43 -16.46
N GLN A 261 -6.76 9.51 -15.47
CA GLN A 261 -5.50 9.05 -14.92
C GLN A 261 -5.12 7.68 -15.48
N ARG A 262 -3.83 7.40 -15.49
CA ARG A 262 -3.33 6.05 -15.76
C ARG A 262 -3.69 5.13 -14.60
N ILE A 263 -3.97 3.86 -14.94
CA ILE A 263 -4.20 2.80 -13.95
C ILE A 263 -2.96 1.91 -13.93
N PHE A 264 -2.51 1.56 -12.74
CA PHE A 264 -1.44 0.59 -12.58
C PHE A 264 -2.02 -0.82 -12.52
N ILE A 265 -1.44 -1.73 -13.28
CA ILE A 265 -1.83 -3.14 -13.33
C ILE A 265 -0.73 -3.96 -12.68
N GLU A 266 -1.01 -4.44 -11.48
CA GLU A 266 -0.10 -5.33 -10.76
C GLU A 266 -0.27 -6.76 -11.30
N TYR A 267 0.84 -7.39 -11.70
CA TYR A 267 0.86 -8.72 -12.28
C TYR A 267 1.97 -9.56 -11.65
N ILE A 268 1.59 -10.44 -10.72
CA ILE A 268 2.54 -11.36 -10.10
C ILE A 268 2.94 -12.45 -11.10
N MET A 269 4.23 -12.77 -11.17
CA MET A 269 4.77 -13.76 -12.10
C MET A 269 4.96 -15.10 -11.38
N LEU A 270 4.12 -16.09 -11.71
CA LEU A 270 4.08 -17.42 -11.11
C LEU A 270 4.48 -18.46 -12.16
N ASP A 271 5.58 -19.18 -11.92
CA ASP A 271 6.14 -20.14 -12.87
C ASP A 271 5.14 -21.24 -13.24
N GLY A 272 4.91 -21.40 -14.55
CA GLY A 272 3.99 -22.39 -15.11
C GLY A 272 2.51 -22.15 -14.84
N VAL A 273 2.15 -20.95 -14.32
CA VAL A 273 0.74 -20.62 -14.01
C VAL A 273 0.24 -19.47 -14.88
N ASN A 274 0.94 -18.33 -14.87
CA ASN A 274 0.52 -17.13 -15.57
C ASN A 274 1.63 -16.41 -16.32
N ASP A 275 2.76 -17.07 -16.56
CA ASP A 275 4.01 -16.49 -17.06
C ASP A 275 4.35 -16.88 -18.51
N ASP A 276 3.43 -17.53 -19.24
CA ASP A 276 3.66 -17.88 -20.64
C ASP A 276 3.40 -16.71 -21.61
N GLU A 277 3.96 -16.81 -22.80
CA GLU A 277 3.90 -15.77 -23.82
C GLU A 277 2.46 -15.57 -24.36
N GLN A 278 1.65 -16.62 -24.39
CA GLN A 278 0.26 -16.53 -24.82
C GLN A 278 -0.56 -15.66 -23.86
N LEU A 279 -0.30 -15.77 -22.54
CA LEU A 279 -0.94 -14.91 -21.54
C LEU A 279 -0.44 -13.48 -21.62
N ALA A 280 0.82 -13.24 -22.01
CA ALA A 280 1.29 -11.87 -22.32
C ALA A 280 0.51 -11.25 -23.48
N HIS A 281 0.27 -12.01 -24.55
CA HIS A 281 -0.55 -11.55 -25.68
C HIS A 281 -2.01 -11.29 -25.27
N GLN A 282 -2.60 -12.17 -24.47
CA GLN A 282 -3.97 -11.97 -23.97
C GLN A 282 -4.07 -10.74 -23.06
N LEU A 283 -3.06 -10.51 -22.20
CA LEU A 283 -2.99 -9.32 -21.36
C LEU A 283 -2.85 -8.05 -22.22
N GLY A 284 -1.99 -8.07 -23.23
CA GLY A 284 -1.81 -6.97 -24.15
C GLY A 284 -3.12 -6.57 -24.84
N LYS A 285 -3.85 -7.57 -25.39
CA LYS A 285 -5.17 -7.33 -26.00
C LYS A 285 -6.20 -6.81 -25.02
N LEU A 286 -6.24 -7.36 -23.79
CA LEU A 286 -7.17 -6.93 -22.75
C LEU A 286 -6.96 -5.46 -22.36
N LEU A 287 -5.71 -4.98 -22.39
CA LEU A 287 -5.34 -3.65 -21.95
C LEU A 287 -5.15 -2.63 -23.06
N GLU A 288 -5.29 -3.02 -24.34
CA GLU A 288 -4.99 -2.18 -25.51
C GLU A 288 -5.75 -0.85 -25.52
N ALA A 289 -7.01 -0.86 -25.05
CA ALA A 289 -7.84 0.35 -24.98
C ALA A 289 -7.61 1.23 -23.75
N PHE A 290 -6.68 0.85 -22.86
CA PHE A 290 -6.46 1.54 -21.58
C PHE A 290 -5.15 2.31 -21.56
N GLN A 291 -5.15 3.42 -20.85
CA GLN A 291 -3.91 4.09 -20.44
C GLN A 291 -3.42 3.44 -19.14
N VAL A 292 -2.49 2.51 -19.26
CA VAL A 292 -2.01 1.72 -18.13
C VAL A 292 -0.48 1.73 -18.03
N VAL A 293 0.00 1.33 -16.86
CA VAL A 293 1.36 0.84 -16.63
C VAL A 293 1.24 -0.54 -16.01
N VAL A 294 1.85 -1.54 -16.63
CA VAL A 294 1.92 -2.89 -16.06
C VAL A 294 3.17 -3.03 -15.21
N ASN A 295 2.99 -3.49 -13.99
CA ASN A 295 4.07 -3.77 -13.06
C ASN A 295 4.17 -5.29 -12.87
N LEU A 296 5.18 -5.92 -13.45
CA LEU A 296 5.47 -7.34 -13.28
C LEU A 296 6.17 -7.53 -11.94
N ILE A 297 5.58 -8.36 -11.09
CA ILE A 297 6.08 -8.60 -9.73
C ILE A 297 6.63 -10.04 -9.69
N PRO A 298 7.95 -10.24 -9.63
CA PRO A 298 8.49 -11.55 -9.34
C PRO A 298 7.93 -12.08 -8.01
N PHE A 299 7.46 -13.32 -7.99
CA PHE A 299 6.85 -13.91 -6.80
C PHE A 299 7.89 -14.03 -5.67
N ASN A 300 7.52 -13.59 -4.47
CA ASN A 300 8.32 -13.77 -3.27
C ASN A 300 7.83 -15.03 -2.53
N PRO A 301 8.65 -16.07 -2.39
CA PRO A 301 8.24 -17.30 -1.71
C PRO A 301 7.74 -17.05 -0.29
N ILE A 302 6.61 -17.66 0.05
CA ILE A 302 5.97 -17.59 1.36
C ILE A 302 6.04 -18.91 2.14
N GLY A 303 7.01 -19.76 1.79
CA GLY A 303 7.28 -21.06 2.39
C GLY A 303 6.15 -22.04 2.17
N SER A 304 5.86 -22.82 3.22
CA SER A 304 4.81 -23.85 3.20
C SER A 304 3.39 -23.31 3.00
N LEU A 305 3.19 -21.99 2.93
CA LEU A 305 1.89 -21.38 2.69
C LEU A 305 1.48 -21.41 1.21
N SER A 306 2.43 -21.67 0.29
CA SER A 306 2.14 -21.74 -1.15
C SER A 306 3.14 -22.61 -1.88
N ASP A 307 2.64 -23.43 -2.82
CA ASP A 307 3.44 -24.27 -3.71
C ASP A 307 3.90 -23.52 -4.97
N PHE A 308 3.56 -22.24 -5.13
CA PHE A 308 3.97 -21.44 -6.26
C PHE A 308 5.48 -21.19 -6.27
N ARG A 309 6.02 -21.05 -7.49
CA ARG A 309 7.43 -20.77 -7.74
C ARG A 309 7.58 -19.45 -8.47
N THR A 310 8.70 -18.79 -8.25
CA THR A 310 9.07 -17.57 -8.98
C THR A 310 9.39 -17.92 -10.43
N SER A 311 8.83 -17.18 -11.37
CA SER A 311 9.19 -17.28 -12.78
C SER A 311 10.66 -16.92 -12.99
N ASN A 312 11.31 -17.61 -13.94
CA ASN A 312 12.70 -17.26 -14.27
C ASN A 312 12.79 -15.93 -15.05
N ASP A 313 13.94 -15.28 -14.98
CA ASP A 313 14.15 -13.94 -15.54
C ASP A 313 13.95 -13.89 -17.07
N GLN A 314 14.23 -14.98 -17.78
CA GLN A 314 14.02 -15.06 -19.22
C GLN A 314 12.55 -14.99 -19.58
N LYS A 315 11.66 -15.69 -18.84
CA LYS A 315 10.21 -15.63 -19.01
C LYS A 315 9.68 -14.23 -18.67
N VAL A 316 10.11 -13.67 -17.53
CA VAL A 316 9.72 -12.32 -17.12
C VAL A 316 10.12 -11.28 -18.16
N THR A 317 11.35 -11.35 -18.67
CA THR A 317 11.85 -10.44 -19.70
C THR A 317 11.10 -10.61 -21.03
N ARG A 318 10.79 -11.85 -21.43
CA ARG A 318 10.02 -12.12 -22.66
C ARG A 318 8.61 -11.57 -22.52
N PHE A 319 7.94 -11.81 -21.39
CA PHE A 319 6.62 -11.28 -21.07
C PHE A 319 6.61 -9.74 -21.15
N GLN A 320 7.61 -9.08 -20.54
CA GLN A 320 7.77 -7.63 -20.61
C GLN A 320 7.93 -7.15 -22.05
N LYS A 321 8.82 -7.78 -22.84
CA LYS A 321 9.06 -7.42 -24.24
C LYS A 321 7.79 -7.55 -25.09
N THR A 322 7.02 -8.62 -24.93
CA THR A 322 5.74 -8.81 -25.62
C THR A 322 4.80 -7.63 -25.37
N LEU A 323 4.62 -7.23 -24.11
CA LEU A 323 3.76 -6.09 -23.77
C LEU A 323 4.27 -4.76 -24.30
N ARG A 324 5.58 -4.53 -24.25
CA ARG A 324 6.20 -3.26 -24.67
C ARG A 324 6.32 -3.14 -26.19
N ASP A 325 6.85 -4.17 -26.83
CA ASP A 325 7.29 -4.08 -28.23
C ASP A 325 6.13 -4.36 -29.19
N ILE A 326 5.17 -5.20 -28.80
CA ILE A 326 4.02 -5.55 -29.64
C ILE A 326 2.79 -4.69 -29.35
N TYR A 327 2.50 -4.45 -28.04
CA TYR A 327 1.30 -3.72 -27.62
C TYR A 327 1.56 -2.27 -27.22
N GLY A 328 2.81 -1.81 -27.20
CA GLY A 328 3.17 -0.45 -26.79
C GLY A 328 2.86 -0.13 -25.33
N ILE A 329 2.60 -1.15 -24.50
CA ILE A 329 2.22 -0.97 -23.11
C ILE A 329 3.46 -0.76 -22.25
N ARG A 330 3.51 0.38 -21.54
CA ARG A 330 4.59 0.62 -20.57
C ARG A 330 4.59 -0.46 -19.48
N THR A 331 5.69 -1.20 -19.38
CA THR A 331 5.80 -2.34 -18.47
C THR A 331 7.10 -2.26 -17.69
N THR A 332 7.00 -2.35 -16.37
CA THR A 332 8.15 -2.39 -15.43
C THR A 332 8.25 -3.77 -14.79
N ILE A 333 9.42 -4.10 -14.29
CA ILE A 333 9.66 -5.27 -13.44
C ILE A 333 10.02 -4.74 -12.06
N ARG A 334 9.25 -5.12 -11.05
CA ARG A 334 9.44 -4.64 -9.67
C ARG A 334 10.70 -5.23 -9.07
N LYS A 335 11.53 -4.37 -8.48
CA LYS A 335 12.67 -4.81 -7.69
C LYS A 335 12.19 -5.57 -6.45
N GLN A 336 12.76 -6.76 -6.22
CA GLN A 336 12.53 -7.51 -4.98
C GLN A 336 13.35 -6.86 -3.86
N MET A 337 12.68 -6.46 -2.78
CA MET A 337 13.29 -5.76 -1.66
C MET A 337 12.81 -6.37 -0.34
N GLY A 338 13.72 -6.56 0.62
CA GLY A 338 13.40 -7.00 1.98
C GLY A 338 12.91 -8.44 2.11
N GLN A 339 13.30 -9.34 1.19
CA GLN A 339 12.96 -10.76 1.29
C GLN A 339 13.56 -11.43 2.53
N ASP A 340 14.78 -11.05 2.88
CA ASP A 340 15.57 -11.57 4.02
C ASP A 340 14.90 -11.27 5.38
N ILE A 341 14.12 -10.20 5.46
CA ILE A 341 13.35 -9.83 6.65
C ILE A 341 11.85 -10.15 6.52
N SER A 342 11.43 -10.91 5.49
CA SER A 342 10.01 -11.16 5.18
C SER A 342 9.19 -9.86 5.05
N GLY A 343 9.80 -8.83 4.48
CA GLY A 343 9.20 -7.51 4.22
C GLY A 343 8.78 -7.31 2.77
N ALA A 344 9.07 -8.26 1.87
CA ALA A 344 8.71 -8.14 0.47
C ALA A 344 7.19 -8.31 0.24
N CYS A 345 6.72 -7.87 -0.94
CA CYS A 345 5.31 -7.95 -1.31
C CYS A 345 4.77 -9.38 -1.20
N GLY A 346 3.62 -9.54 -0.53
CA GLY A 346 3.00 -10.83 -0.27
C GLY A 346 3.54 -11.58 0.95
N GLN A 347 4.62 -11.13 1.60
CA GLN A 347 5.23 -11.83 2.72
C GLN A 347 4.76 -11.35 4.10
N LEU A 348 4.03 -10.23 4.17
CA LEU A 348 3.59 -9.67 5.45
C LEU A 348 2.62 -10.60 6.17
N VAL A 349 3.01 -11.02 7.36
CA VAL A 349 2.19 -11.88 8.22
C VAL A 349 2.70 -11.84 9.66
N VAL A 350 1.81 -11.56 10.58
CA VAL A 350 2.08 -11.60 12.01
C VAL A 350 2.01 -13.05 12.50
N ASN A 351 2.99 -13.49 13.26
CA ASN A 351 3.07 -14.80 13.92
C ASN A 351 3.57 -15.98 13.05
N LEU A 352 4.36 -15.75 12.00
CA LEU A 352 5.13 -16.83 11.39
C LEU A 352 6.49 -17.00 12.07
N PRO A 353 7.00 -18.24 12.22
CA PRO A 353 8.34 -18.47 12.76
C PRO A 353 9.40 -17.83 11.86
N LYS A 354 10.48 -17.27 12.47
CA LYS A 354 11.61 -16.64 11.76
C LYS A 354 12.17 -17.57 10.68
N ARG A 355 12.26 -17.09 9.44
CA ARG A 355 12.86 -17.83 8.31
C ARG A 355 14.34 -17.61 8.20
N GLN A 356 15.06 -18.66 7.78
CA GLN A 356 16.46 -18.61 7.37
C GLN A 356 16.60 -17.92 6.01
N SER A 357 17.63 -17.10 5.86
CA SER A 357 17.95 -16.28 4.69
C SER A 357 18.31 -17.10 3.45
N LEU A 358 17.82 -16.74 2.29
CA LEU A 358 18.24 -17.22 0.97
C LEU A 358 18.78 -16.06 0.13
N GLY A 359 19.89 -16.34 -0.55
CA GLY A 359 20.82 -15.43 -1.18
C GLY A 359 20.32 -14.38 -2.18
N THR A 360 21.17 -13.42 -2.38
CA THR A 360 21.05 -12.18 -3.15
C THR A 360 21.12 -12.40 -4.67
N CYS A 361 20.26 -11.72 -5.42
CA CYS A 361 20.47 -11.45 -6.84
C CYS A 361 20.31 -9.93 -7.07
N SER A 362 21.30 -9.33 -7.69
CA SER A 362 21.39 -7.89 -7.95
C SER A 362 21.17 -7.61 -9.43
N ASP A 363 20.03 -6.97 -9.77
CA ASP A 363 19.91 -6.25 -11.03
C ASP A 363 18.98 -5.05 -10.86
N VAL A 364 19.29 -3.95 -11.56
CA VAL A 364 18.62 -2.65 -11.44
C VAL A 364 17.27 -2.72 -12.14
N LEU A 365 16.22 -3.03 -11.37
CA LEU A 365 14.84 -3.00 -11.82
C LEU A 365 14.16 -1.69 -11.37
N THR A 366 13.30 -1.14 -12.22
CA THR A 366 12.52 0.06 -11.89
C THR A 366 11.19 -0.30 -11.25
N ASP A 367 10.78 0.46 -10.25
CA ASP A 367 9.48 0.30 -9.60
C ASP A 367 8.43 1.27 -10.19
N ILE A 368 7.18 1.03 -9.83
CA ILE A 368 6.03 1.83 -10.26
C ILE A 368 6.15 3.29 -9.84
N GLU A 369 6.73 3.55 -8.65
CA GLU A 369 6.92 4.89 -8.13
C GLU A 369 8.02 5.68 -8.85
N ASP A 370 8.88 5.03 -9.63
CA ASP A 370 9.90 5.69 -10.46
C ASP A 370 9.30 6.27 -11.75
N LEU A 371 8.05 5.97 -12.04
CA LEU A 371 7.35 6.45 -13.20
C LEU A 371 6.75 7.83 -12.88
N HIS A 372 7.37 8.89 -13.37
CA HIS A 372 6.74 10.22 -13.37
C HIS A 372 5.49 10.17 -14.25
N ILE A 373 4.33 10.30 -13.63
CA ILE A 373 3.00 10.37 -14.24
C ILE A 373 2.64 11.83 -14.46
#